data_b5f9464f0c308a263454ec288e5d8045
#
_entry.id   b5f9464f0c308a263454ec288e5d8045
#
_cell.length_a   1.000
_cell.length_b   1.000
_cell.length_c   1.000
_cell.angle_alpha   90.00
_cell.angle_beta   90.00
_cell.angle_gamma   90.00
#
_symmetry.space_group_name_H-M   'P 1'
#
loop_
_entity.id
_entity.type
_entity.pdbx_description
1 polymer ?
#
loop_
_entity_poly.entity_id
_entity_poly.type
_entity_poly.pdbx_seq_one_letter_code
_entity_poly.pdbx_strand_id
1 'polypeptide(L)'
;MSVTETQSSTIDDWDAVWGLQEEAADRAEDLGGVGNDLASGHHQPTATDVALPDHRAAQAHLRTRRAHLAAAERHRLAAEAHDRTAQTHDRAAKQGIGDVATHLKAVALHRAARDSEYRAAAADLRLAERE
;
A
#
# COMPACT_ATOMS: atom_id res chain seq x y z
N MET A 1 12.98 31.19 -18.98
CA MET A 1 13.27 31.28 -17.59
C MET A 1 12.92 30.02 -16.82
N SER A 2 13.86 29.52 -16.09
CA SER A 2 13.97 28.19 -15.54
C SER A 2 13.10 27.85 -14.31
N VAL A 3 12.25 28.74 -13.83
CA VAL A 3 11.44 28.51 -12.62
C VAL A 3 10.36 27.44 -12.85
N THR A 4 9.79 27.37 -14.04
CA THR A 4 8.73 26.41 -14.40
C THR A 4 9.29 24.99 -14.54
N GLU A 5 10.50 24.85 -15.08
CA GLU A 5 11.17 23.54 -15.21
C GLU A 5 11.54 22.94 -13.85
N THR A 6 12.01 23.77 -12.91
CA THR A 6 12.38 23.30 -11.58
C THR A 6 11.18 22.78 -10.78
N GLN A 7 10.01 23.38 -10.96
CA GLN A 7 8.78 22.95 -10.27
C GLN A 7 8.19 21.67 -10.84
N SER A 8 8.28 21.48 -12.16
CA SER A 8 7.87 20.25 -12.81
C SER A 8 8.71 19.06 -12.33
N SER A 9 10.04 19.25 -12.23
CA SER A 9 10.96 18.24 -11.72
C SER A 9 10.65 17.83 -10.28
N THR A 10 10.25 18.77 -9.43
CA THR A 10 9.91 18.50 -8.03
C THR A 10 8.65 17.62 -7.91
N ILE A 11 7.64 17.83 -8.78
CA ILE A 11 6.41 17.04 -8.79
C ILE A 11 6.69 15.60 -9.25
N ASP A 12 7.50 15.45 -10.30
CA ASP A 12 7.90 14.15 -10.82
C ASP A 12 8.72 13.37 -9.77
N ASP A 13 9.58 14.04 -9.04
CA ASP A 13 10.38 13.45 -7.95
C ASP A 13 9.48 12.95 -6.81
N TRP A 14 8.41 13.65 -6.49
CA TRP A 14 7.48 13.24 -5.45
C TRP A 14 6.72 11.96 -5.83
N ASP A 15 6.25 11.88 -7.06
CA ASP A 15 5.56 10.67 -7.55
C ASP A 15 6.52 9.46 -7.57
N ALA A 16 7.79 9.67 -7.92
CA ALA A 16 8.82 8.64 -7.86
C ALA A 16 9.09 8.18 -6.41
N VAL A 17 9.14 9.09 -5.46
CA VAL A 17 9.31 8.78 -4.02
C VAL A 17 8.14 7.95 -3.49
N TRP A 18 6.91 8.30 -3.86
CA TRP A 18 5.73 7.51 -3.46
C TRP A 18 5.76 6.10 -4.04
N GLY A 19 6.10 5.94 -5.31
CA GLY A 19 6.25 4.63 -5.93
C GLY A 19 7.30 3.76 -5.24
N LEU A 20 8.44 4.34 -4.89
CA LEU A 20 9.51 3.65 -4.17
C LEU A 20 9.08 3.21 -2.76
N GLN A 21 8.27 4.00 -2.07
CA GLN A 21 7.76 3.66 -0.74
C GLN A 21 6.77 2.48 -0.80
N GLU A 22 5.89 2.45 -1.79
CA GLU A 22 4.97 1.33 -2.02
C GLU A 22 5.72 0.05 -2.32
N GLU A 23 6.70 0.09 -3.22
CA GLU A 23 7.54 -1.07 -3.54
C GLU A 23 8.34 -1.57 -2.33
N ALA A 24 8.87 -0.67 -1.51
CA ALA A 24 9.61 -1.04 -0.30
C ALA A 24 8.71 -1.70 0.73
N ALA A 25 7.47 -1.21 0.91
CA ALA A 25 6.49 -1.81 1.80
C ALA A 25 6.10 -3.21 1.34
N ASP A 26 5.86 -3.41 0.05
CA ASP A 26 5.54 -4.72 -0.52
C ASP A 26 6.68 -5.71 -0.34
N ARG A 27 7.93 -5.29 -0.59
CA ARG A 27 9.12 -6.14 -0.36
C ARG A 27 9.31 -6.50 1.10
N ALA A 28 9.09 -5.58 2.02
CA ALA A 28 9.22 -5.84 3.45
C ALA A 28 8.20 -6.88 3.92
N GLU A 29 6.99 -6.86 3.38
CA GLU A 29 5.95 -7.85 3.67
C GLU A 29 6.32 -9.22 3.11
N ASP A 30 6.77 -9.30 1.87
CA ASP A 30 7.22 -10.55 1.25
C ASP A 30 8.36 -11.18 2.04
N LEU A 31 9.36 -10.38 2.47
CA LEU A 31 10.46 -10.84 3.30
C LEU A 31 9.99 -11.28 4.69
N GLY A 32 9.02 -10.60 5.28
CA GLY A 32 8.40 -10.99 6.54
C GLY A 32 7.68 -12.33 6.44
N GLY A 33 6.95 -12.56 5.35
CA GLY A 33 6.30 -13.84 5.06
C GLY A 33 7.28 -14.99 4.90
N VAL A 34 8.35 -14.78 4.13
CA VAL A 34 9.42 -15.76 3.95
C VAL A 34 10.14 -16.06 5.27
N GLY A 35 10.41 -15.04 6.08
CA GLY A 35 11.04 -15.20 7.40
C GLY A 35 10.18 -16.04 8.34
N ASN A 36 8.87 -15.85 8.34
CA ASN A 36 7.94 -16.64 9.13
C ASN A 36 7.89 -18.11 8.67
N ASP A 37 7.90 -18.36 7.37
CA ASP A 37 7.91 -19.70 6.80
C ASP A 37 9.22 -20.43 7.16
N LEU A 38 10.37 -19.76 7.11
CA LEU A 38 11.66 -20.31 7.50
C LEU A 38 11.71 -20.62 9.00
N ALA A 39 11.20 -19.76 9.85
CA ALA A 39 11.09 -19.99 11.29
C ALA A 39 10.19 -21.20 11.59
N SER A 40 9.09 -21.35 10.87
CA SER A 40 8.19 -22.51 10.96
C SER A 40 8.87 -23.81 10.47
N GLY A 41 9.73 -23.70 9.46
CA GLY A 41 10.45 -24.84 8.86
C GLY A 41 11.52 -25.46 9.79
N HIS A 42 11.93 -24.76 10.84
CA HIS A 42 12.85 -25.29 11.85
C HIS A 42 12.18 -26.14 12.94
N HIS A 43 10.86 -26.12 12.99
CA HIS A 43 10.09 -26.96 13.90
C HIS A 43 10.01 -28.39 13.36
N GLN A 44 10.59 -29.34 14.10
CA GLN A 44 10.45 -30.77 13.74
C GLN A 44 9.05 -31.26 14.10
N PRO A 45 8.30 -31.87 13.15
CA PRO A 45 6.96 -32.36 13.46
C PRO A 45 7.01 -33.46 14.51
N THR A 46 6.24 -33.27 15.56
CA THR A 46 6.01 -34.28 16.59
C THR A 46 4.80 -35.17 16.20
N ALA A 47 4.62 -36.31 16.87
CA ALA A 47 3.44 -37.15 16.67
C ALA A 47 2.14 -36.39 16.96
N THR A 48 2.15 -35.44 17.89
CA THR A 48 1.02 -34.56 18.22
C THR A 48 0.71 -33.60 17.08
N ASP A 49 1.73 -33.02 16.41
CA ASP A 49 1.55 -32.12 15.28
C ASP A 49 0.93 -32.84 14.07
N VAL A 50 1.30 -34.11 13.84
CA VAL A 50 0.74 -34.93 12.77
C VAL A 50 -0.73 -35.28 13.05
N ALA A 51 -1.13 -35.40 14.33
CA ALA A 51 -2.49 -35.73 14.74
C ALA A 51 -3.50 -34.58 14.64
N LEU A 52 -3.06 -33.34 14.28
CA LEU A 52 -3.89 -32.13 14.24
C LEU A 52 -3.86 -31.39 12.88
N PRO A 53 -4.18 -32.09 11.74
CA PRO A 53 -4.18 -31.42 10.43
C PRO A 53 -5.24 -30.31 10.35
N ASP A 54 -6.40 -30.48 11.03
CA ASP A 54 -7.45 -29.47 11.07
C ASP A 54 -7.00 -28.19 11.80
N HIS A 55 -6.19 -28.35 12.85
CA HIS A 55 -5.61 -27.23 13.57
C HIS A 55 -4.62 -26.42 12.68
N ARG A 56 -3.82 -27.11 11.89
CA ARG A 56 -2.90 -26.47 10.93
C ARG A 56 -3.65 -25.72 9.84
N ALA A 57 -4.74 -26.31 9.31
CA ALA A 57 -5.59 -25.67 8.33
C ALA A 57 -6.23 -24.39 8.90
N ALA A 58 -6.76 -24.47 10.12
CA ALA A 58 -7.32 -23.31 10.82
C ALA A 58 -6.28 -22.19 11.02
N GLN A 59 -5.05 -22.54 11.39
CA GLN A 59 -3.96 -21.57 11.52
C GLN A 59 -3.58 -20.95 10.18
N ALA A 60 -3.57 -21.73 9.09
CA ALA A 60 -3.31 -21.23 7.75
C ALA A 60 -4.36 -20.21 7.31
N HIS A 61 -5.64 -20.47 7.56
CA HIS A 61 -6.73 -19.53 7.30
C HIS A 61 -6.58 -18.24 8.10
N LEU A 62 -6.22 -18.34 9.38
CA LEU A 62 -5.96 -17.15 10.20
C LEU A 62 -4.81 -16.31 9.68
N ARG A 63 -3.72 -16.93 9.23
CA ARG A 63 -2.58 -16.20 8.64
C ARG A 63 -2.99 -15.49 7.36
N THR A 64 -3.73 -16.17 6.49
CA THR A 64 -4.20 -15.60 5.23
C THR A 64 -5.14 -14.42 5.49
N ARG A 65 -6.06 -14.57 6.43
CA ARG A 65 -6.95 -13.48 6.85
C ARG A 65 -6.18 -12.28 7.35
N ARG A 66 -5.19 -12.49 8.22
CA ARG A 66 -4.34 -11.40 8.74
C ARG A 66 -3.57 -10.70 7.63
N ALA A 67 -3.07 -11.45 6.65
CA ALA A 67 -2.38 -10.88 5.50
C ALA A 67 -3.29 -9.97 4.68
N HIS A 68 -4.54 -10.39 4.42
CA HIS A 68 -5.52 -9.56 3.72
C HIS A 68 -5.91 -8.32 4.52
N LEU A 69 -6.09 -8.43 5.83
CA LEU A 69 -6.38 -7.28 6.68
C LEU A 69 -5.21 -6.28 6.72
N ALA A 70 -3.97 -6.77 6.78
CA ALA A 70 -2.79 -5.93 6.73
C ALA A 70 -2.65 -5.23 5.37
N ALA A 71 -2.91 -5.93 4.27
CA ALA A 71 -2.91 -5.36 2.93
C ALA A 71 -3.99 -4.27 2.78
N ALA A 72 -5.19 -4.52 3.28
CA ALA A 72 -6.28 -3.54 3.28
C ALA A 72 -5.87 -2.26 4.03
N GLU A 73 -5.23 -2.39 5.18
CA GLU A 73 -4.75 -1.24 5.96
C GLU A 73 -3.68 -0.45 5.23
N ARG A 74 -2.73 -1.11 4.55
CA ARG A 74 -1.72 -0.42 3.75
C ARG A 74 -2.33 0.34 2.59
N HIS A 75 -3.30 -0.24 1.89
CA HIS A 75 -4.02 0.45 0.81
C HIS A 75 -4.78 1.66 1.34
N ARG A 76 -5.41 1.54 2.52
CA ARG A 76 -6.10 2.65 3.16
C ARG A 76 -5.13 3.80 3.48
N LEU A 77 -3.97 3.50 4.04
CA LEU A 77 -2.94 4.50 4.34
C LEU A 77 -2.38 5.16 3.09
N ALA A 78 -2.18 4.38 2.02
CA ALA A 78 -1.76 4.91 0.73
C ALA A 78 -2.82 5.84 0.14
N ALA A 79 -4.09 5.48 0.24
CA ALA A 79 -5.19 6.34 -0.20
C ALA A 79 -5.20 7.69 0.55
N GLU A 80 -5.05 7.66 1.86
CA GLU A 80 -4.97 8.89 2.67
C GLU A 80 -3.77 9.75 2.30
N ALA A 81 -2.62 9.14 1.99
CA ALA A 81 -1.44 9.85 1.54
C ALA A 81 -1.66 10.54 0.19
N HIS A 82 -2.27 9.85 -0.77
CA HIS A 82 -2.65 10.47 -2.05
C HIS A 82 -3.64 11.61 -1.86
N ASP A 83 -4.58 11.48 -0.95
CA ASP A 83 -5.54 12.54 -0.65
C ASP A 83 -4.85 13.78 -0.09
N ARG A 84 -3.92 13.62 0.85
CA ARG A 84 -3.13 14.75 1.38
C ARG A 84 -2.30 15.44 0.31
N THR A 85 -1.68 14.66 -0.58
CA THR A 85 -0.90 15.21 -1.70
C THR A 85 -1.79 15.97 -2.67
N ALA A 86 -2.96 15.44 -2.99
CA ALA A 86 -3.95 16.13 -3.81
C ALA A 86 -4.37 17.46 -3.19
N GLN A 87 -4.63 17.50 -1.88
CA GLN A 87 -4.98 18.74 -1.16
C GLN A 87 -3.86 19.77 -1.21
N THR A 88 -2.60 19.34 -1.12
CA THR A 88 -1.44 20.24 -1.23
C THR A 88 -1.36 20.90 -2.61
N HIS A 89 -1.51 20.11 -3.67
CA HIS A 89 -1.54 20.64 -5.04
C HIS A 89 -2.76 21.54 -5.29
N ASP A 90 -3.91 21.18 -4.75
CA ASP A 90 -5.13 21.99 -4.87
C ASP A 90 -4.97 23.36 -4.22
N ARG A 91 -4.38 23.42 -3.03
CA ARG A 91 -4.06 24.69 -2.37
C ARG A 91 -3.06 25.53 -3.17
N ALA A 92 -2.01 24.91 -3.70
CA ALA A 92 -1.04 25.60 -4.53
C ALA A 92 -1.69 26.19 -5.79
N ALA A 93 -2.56 25.42 -6.45
CA ALA A 93 -3.31 25.89 -7.61
C ALA A 93 -4.21 27.08 -7.26
N LYS A 94 -4.95 27.02 -6.16
CA LYS A 94 -5.85 28.09 -5.69
C LYS A 94 -5.10 29.36 -5.31
N GLN A 95 -3.88 29.23 -4.80
CA GLN A 95 -3.02 30.36 -4.44
C GLN A 95 -2.21 30.89 -5.63
N GLY A 96 -2.29 30.26 -6.79
CA GLY A 96 -1.54 30.64 -7.98
C GLY A 96 -0.03 30.42 -7.83
N ILE A 97 0.38 29.48 -6.98
CA ILE A 97 1.79 29.16 -6.75
C ILE A 97 2.27 28.20 -7.84
N GLY A 98 3.30 28.59 -8.59
CA GLY A 98 3.88 27.79 -9.64
C GLY A 98 2.96 27.63 -10.86
N ASP A 99 3.05 26.49 -11.54
CA ASP A 99 2.22 26.18 -12.69
C ASP A 99 0.88 25.59 -12.25
N VAL A 100 -0.17 26.40 -12.30
CA VAL A 100 -1.52 26.03 -11.88
C VAL A 100 -2.04 24.82 -12.66
N ALA A 101 -1.83 24.77 -13.97
CA ALA A 101 -2.29 23.64 -14.80
C ALA A 101 -1.63 22.32 -14.38
N THR A 102 -0.34 22.34 -14.08
CA THR A 102 0.39 21.16 -13.59
C THR A 102 -0.13 20.71 -12.22
N HIS A 103 -0.40 21.65 -11.31
CA HIS A 103 -1.00 21.32 -10.01
C HIS A 103 -2.38 20.70 -10.14
N LEU A 104 -3.24 21.24 -11.00
CA LEU A 104 -4.58 20.69 -11.23
C LEU A 104 -4.51 19.27 -11.83
N LYS A 105 -3.57 19.02 -12.72
CA LYS A 105 -3.33 17.68 -13.26
C LYS A 105 -2.86 16.72 -12.17
N ALA A 106 -1.96 17.14 -11.30
CA ALA A 106 -1.50 16.34 -10.16
C ALA A 106 -2.66 16.03 -9.20
N VAL A 107 -3.55 16.98 -8.92
CA VAL A 107 -4.76 16.75 -8.11
C VAL A 107 -5.59 15.62 -8.69
N ALA A 108 -5.87 15.66 -10.00
CA ALA A 108 -6.66 14.63 -10.67
C ALA A 108 -6.00 13.25 -10.58
N LEU A 109 -4.68 13.17 -10.81
CA LEU A 109 -3.92 11.92 -10.75
C LEU A 109 -3.92 11.32 -9.34
N HIS A 110 -3.67 12.15 -8.32
CA HIS A 110 -3.65 11.67 -6.92
C HIS A 110 -5.04 11.27 -6.43
N ARG A 111 -6.10 11.96 -6.83
CA ARG A 111 -7.46 11.55 -6.50
C ARG A 111 -7.85 10.23 -7.16
N ALA A 112 -7.46 10.01 -8.40
CA ALA A 112 -7.66 8.74 -9.08
C ALA A 112 -6.88 7.60 -8.40
N ALA A 113 -5.63 7.85 -8.02
CA ALA A 113 -4.81 6.90 -7.27
C ALA A 113 -5.41 6.58 -5.89
N ARG A 114 -5.89 7.60 -5.17
CA ARG A 114 -6.61 7.43 -3.90
C ARG A 114 -7.81 6.49 -4.05
N ASP A 115 -8.64 6.73 -5.05
CA ASP A 115 -9.84 5.93 -5.29
C ASP A 115 -9.49 4.49 -5.66
N SER A 116 -8.43 4.29 -6.44
CA SER A 116 -7.89 2.96 -6.75
C SER A 116 -7.41 2.22 -5.50
N GLU A 117 -6.71 2.91 -4.59
CA GLU A 117 -6.25 2.34 -3.32
C GLU A 117 -7.43 1.96 -2.42
N TYR A 118 -8.47 2.77 -2.33
CA TYR A 118 -9.67 2.42 -1.57
C TYR A 118 -10.39 1.21 -2.15
N ARG A 119 -10.43 1.06 -3.47
CA ARG A 119 -11.00 -0.14 -4.11
C ARG A 119 -10.17 -1.38 -3.79
N ALA A 120 -8.86 -1.26 -3.80
CA ALA A 120 -7.96 -2.35 -3.43
C ALA A 120 -8.14 -2.76 -1.96
N ALA A 121 -8.25 -1.78 -1.06
CA ALA A 121 -8.54 -2.04 0.35
C ALA A 121 -9.87 -2.79 0.54
N ALA A 122 -10.91 -2.36 -0.15
CA ALA A 122 -12.22 -3.03 -0.09
C ALA A 122 -12.15 -4.46 -0.62
N ALA A 123 -11.37 -4.70 -1.69
CA ALA A 123 -11.16 -6.05 -2.23
C ALA A 123 -10.46 -6.96 -1.22
N ASP A 124 -9.42 -6.47 -0.54
CA ASP A 124 -8.71 -7.23 0.48
C ASP A 124 -9.59 -7.53 1.70
N LEU A 125 -10.45 -6.60 2.12
CA LEU A 125 -11.42 -6.84 3.18
C LEU A 125 -12.39 -7.95 2.81
N ARG A 126 -12.88 -7.97 1.57
CA ARG A 126 -13.75 -9.05 1.08
C ARG A 126 -13.04 -10.40 1.05
N LEU A 127 -11.76 -10.43 0.67
CA LEU A 127 -10.95 -11.65 0.70
C LEU A 127 -10.75 -12.14 2.13
N ALA A 128 -10.53 -11.25 3.09
CA ALA A 128 -10.42 -11.59 4.50
C ALA A 128 -11.69 -12.21 5.07
N GLU A 129 -12.87 -11.75 4.62
CA GLU A 129 -14.18 -12.30 5.04
C GLU A 129 -14.41 -13.75 4.58
N ARG A 130 -13.75 -14.17 3.49
CA ARG A 130 -13.87 -15.52 2.93
C ARG A 130 -13.03 -16.55 3.67
N GLU A 131 -12.07 -16.13 4.47
CA GLU A 131 -11.23 -17.01 5.29
C GLU A 131 -11.92 -17.27 6.65
#